data_28100202c1cd825ac356bc6f15060d7a
#
_entry.id   28100202c1cd825ac356bc6f15060d7a
#
_cell.length_a   1.000
_cell.length_b   1.000
_cell.length_c   1.000
_cell.angle_alpha   90.00
_cell.angle_beta   90.00
_cell.angle_gamma   90.00
#
_symmetry.space_group_name_H-M   'P 1'
#
loop_
_entity.id
_entity.type
_entity.pdbx_description
1 polymer ?
#
loop_
_entity_poly.entity_id
_entity_poly.type
_entity_poly.pdbx_seq_one_letter_code
_entity_poly.pdbx_strand_id
1 'polypeptide(L)'
;MGDTAMCINPADPKNQWLKGKKVIVPLVNRVIPVIQDDYVDVEFGTGCLKVTPAHDVNDYMLGEKYNLPAIDIFNDNGTLSEAAGLYVGMDRFDVREQIEKDLQGAGLLEKVEAYTNKVGFSERTNVAIEPKLSMQWFLKMQHFADMALPR
;
A
#
# COMPACT_ATOMS: atom_id res chain seq x y z
N MET A 1 -0.77 4.58 6.79
CA MET A 1 -2.16 5.01 7.08
C MET A 1 -3.20 4.18 6.32
N GLY A 2 -2.98 3.87 5.06
CA GLY A 2 -3.88 3.00 4.27
C GLY A 2 -3.66 1.49 4.43
N ASP A 3 -2.80 1.06 5.35
CA ASP A 3 -2.44 -0.34 5.54
C ASP A 3 -3.60 -1.14 6.10
N THR A 4 -3.88 -2.31 5.52
CA THR A 4 -5.03 -3.15 5.89
C THR A 4 -4.65 -4.56 6.31
N ALA A 5 -3.40 -4.97 6.10
CA ALA A 5 -2.81 -6.18 6.66
C ALA A 5 -1.30 -6.03 6.83
N MET A 6 -0.71 -6.92 7.62
CA MET A 6 0.70 -7.23 7.59
C MET A 6 0.86 -8.66 7.04
N CYS A 7 1.76 -8.84 6.08
CA CYS A 7 2.03 -10.13 5.46
C CYS A 7 3.38 -10.68 5.91
N ILE A 8 3.44 -11.97 6.22
CA ILE A 8 4.66 -12.70 6.55
C ILE A 8 4.78 -13.93 5.65
N ASN A 9 6.00 -14.38 5.40
CA ASN A 9 6.21 -15.62 4.67
C ASN A 9 5.93 -16.84 5.59
N PRO A 10 5.13 -17.82 5.17
CA PRO A 10 4.86 -19.02 5.97
C PRO A 10 6.09 -19.87 6.24
N ALA A 11 7.15 -19.75 5.43
CA ALA A 11 8.42 -20.47 5.63
C ALA A 11 9.44 -19.71 6.50
N ASP A 12 9.17 -18.44 6.88
CA ASP A 12 10.08 -17.66 7.69
C ASP A 12 9.99 -18.02 9.18
N PRO A 13 10.98 -18.67 9.79
CA PRO A 13 10.94 -19.06 11.19
C PRO A 13 10.98 -17.87 12.15
N LYS A 14 11.54 -16.71 11.72
CA LYS A 14 11.69 -15.51 12.57
C LYS A 14 10.31 -14.91 12.92
N ASN A 15 9.37 -14.97 11.98
CA ASN A 15 8.08 -14.28 12.07
C ASN A 15 6.89 -15.22 12.35
N GLN A 16 7.10 -16.54 12.52
CA GLN A 16 6.00 -17.50 12.78
C GLN A 16 5.20 -17.19 14.05
N TRP A 17 5.81 -16.54 15.03
CA TRP A 17 5.14 -16.13 16.26
C TRP A 17 3.99 -15.11 16.02
N LEU A 18 3.98 -14.43 14.85
CA LEU A 18 2.95 -13.48 14.43
C LEU A 18 1.72 -14.18 13.82
N LYS A 19 1.81 -15.44 13.45
CA LYS A 19 0.71 -16.19 12.84
C LYS A 19 -0.57 -16.13 13.67
N GLY A 20 -1.68 -15.75 13.02
CA GLY A 20 -2.99 -15.61 13.65
C GLY A 20 -3.13 -14.41 14.60
N LYS A 21 -2.11 -13.57 14.71
CA LYS A 21 -2.17 -12.34 15.50
C LYS A 21 -2.73 -11.17 14.69
N LYS A 22 -3.00 -10.10 15.40
CA LYS A 22 -3.31 -8.79 14.84
C LYS A 22 -2.23 -7.80 15.28
N VAL A 23 -1.99 -6.79 14.46
CA VAL A 23 -1.05 -5.71 14.76
C VAL A 23 -1.76 -4.37 14.69
N ILE A 24 -1.17 -3.36 15.30
CA ILE A 24 -1.72 -2.01 15.32
C ILE A 24 -0.89 -1.15 14.38
N VAL A 25 -1.54 -0.48 13.43
CA VAL A 25 -0.90 0.55 12.61
C VAL A 25 -0.61 1.75 13.49
N PRO A 26 0.65 2.18 13.63
CA PRO A 26 1.02 3.30 14.48
C PRO A 26 0.26 4.58 14.11
N LEU A 27 0.11 5.48 15.08
CA LEU A 27 -0.55 6.78 14.99
C LEU A 27 -2.05 6.72 14.71
N VAL A 28 -2.50 5.97 13.69
CA VAL A 28 -3.94 5.80 13.38
C VAL A 28 -4.63 4.75 14.26
N ASN A 29 -3.87 3.97 15.02
CA ASN A 29 -4.35 2.94 15.96
C ASN A 29 -5.31 1.91 15.32
N ARG A 30 -5.22 1.68 14.01
CA ARG A 30 -6.01 0.67 13.31
C ARG A 30 -5.46 -0.72 13.59
N VAL A 31 -6.33 -1.61 14.02
CA VAL A 31 -5.99 -3.03 14.19
C VAL A 31 -6.15 -3.75 12.86
N ILE A 32 -5.08 -4.39 12.38
CA ILE A 32 -5.05 -5.12 11.11
C ILE A 32 -4.61 -6.57 11.33
N PRO A 33 -5.07 -7.53 10.50
CA PRO A 33 -4.67 -8.93 10.59
C PRO A 33 -3.25 -9.15 10.11
N VAL A 34 -2.63 -10.23 10.59
CA VAL A 34 -1.44 -10.81 9.99
C VAL A 34 -1.87 -11.93 9.05
N ILE A 35 -1.52 -11.79 7.76
CA ILE A 35 -1.74 -12.80 6.72
C ILE A 35 -0.43 -13.50 6.37
N GLN A 36 -0.50 -14.64 5.70
CA GLN A 36 0.66 -15.41 5.28
C GLN A 36 0.67 -15.61 3.78
N ASP A 37 1.77 -15.22 3.12
CA ASP A 37 1.95 -15.41 1.68
C ASP A 37 3.42 -15.62 1.34
N ASP A 38 3.71 -16.48 0.40
CA ASP A 38 5.04 -16.76 -0.13
C ASP A 38 5.61 -15.61 -0.99
N TYR A 39 4.76 -14.63 -1.33
CA TYR A 39 5.18 -13.39 -1.96
C TYR A 39 6.22 -12.61 -1.15
N VAL A 40 6.20 -12.73 0.19
CA VAL A 40 7.14 -12.00 1.07
C VAL A 40 8.53 -12.62 1.00
N ASP A 41 9.52 -11.81 0.62
CA ASP A 41 10.93 -12.21 0.65
C ASP A 41 11.44 -12.21 2.09
N VAL A 42 11.88 -13.39 2.56
CA VAL A 42 12.37 -13.60 3.93
C VAL A 42 13.71 -12.93 4.21
N GLU A 43 14.48 -12.64 3.16
CA GLU A 43 15.79 -11.99 3.28
C GLU A 43 15.70 -10.46 3.21
N PHE A 44 14.54 -9.93 2.81
CA PHE A 44 14.36 -8.48 2.69
C PHE A 44 13.86 -7.85 4.00
N GLY A 45 14.64 -6.93 4.56
CA GLY A 45 14.30 -6.16 5.75
C GLY A 45 13.99 -7.05 6.97
N THR A 46 12.80 -6.88 7.54
CA THR A 46 12.33 -7.65 8.70
C THR A 46 11.62 -8.96 8.32
N GLY A 47 11.38 -9.22 7.02
CA GLY A 47 10.51 -10.30 6.56
C GLY A 47 9.01 -10.05 6.84
N CYS A 48 8.65 -8.83 7.23
CA CYS A 48 7.26 -8.39 7.44
C CYS A 48 6.92 -7.32 6.41
N LEU A 49 5.92 -7.59 5.57
CA LEU A 49 5.43 -6.66 4.55
C LEU A 49 4.14 -5.99 5.03
N LYS A 50 4.09 -4.66 5.05
CA LYS A 50 2.82 -3.93 5.18
C LYS A 50 2.05 -4.04 3.86
N VAL A 51 0.74 -4.18 3.91
CA VAL A 51 -0.11 -4.33 2.72
C VAL A 51 -1.08 -3.18 2.61
N THR A 52 -0.98 -2.42 1.49
CA THR A 52 -1.76 -1.21 1.22
C THR A 52 -2.47 -1.32 -0.15
N PRO A 53 -3.57 -2.07 -0.26
CA PRO A 53 -4.19 -2.45 -1.54
C PRO A 53 -4.59 -1.26 -2.42
N ALA A 54 -4.91 -0.11 -1.83
CA ALA A 54 -5.33 1.06 -2.59
C ALA A 54 -4.18 1.78 -3.34
N HIS A 55 -2.92 1.55 -2.95
CA HIS A 55 -1.78 2.38 -3.37
C HIS A 55 -0.55 1.60 -3.86
N ASP A 56 -0.69 0.30 -4.06
CA ASP A 56 0.34 -0.56 -4.64
C ASP A 56 -0.31 -1.69 -5.43
N VAL A 57 0.19 -1.95 -6.64
CA VAL A 57 -0.38 -2.97 -7.54
C VAL A 57 -0.20 -4.39 -6.98
N ASN A 58 0.94 -4.69 -6.38
CA ASN A 58 1.19 -6.00 -5.79
C ASN A 58 0.38 -6.19 -4.51
N ASP A 59 0.26 -5.14 -3.70
CA ASP A 59 -0.59 -5.15 -2.51
C ASP A 59 -2.07 -5.28 -2.88
N TYR A 60 -2.49 -4.73 -4.03
CA TYR A 60 -3.84 -4.92 -4.56
C TYR A 60 -4.12 -6.41 -4.84
N MET A 61 -3.19 -7.12 -5.46
CA MET A 61 -3.32 -8.56 -5.72
C MET A 61 -3.44 -9.37 -4.43
N LEU A 62 -2.67 -9.01 -3.40
CA LEU A 62 -2.82 -9.60 -2.06
C LEU A 62 -4.18 -9.23 -1.45
N GLY A 63 -4.63 -8.00 -1.65
CA GLY A 63 -5.95 -7.52 -1.23
C GLY A 63 -7.08 -8.38 -1.78
N GLU A 64 -7.08 -8.65 -3.08
CA GLU A 64 -8.05 -9.52 -3.74
C GLU A 64 -7.96 -10.96 -3.21
N LYS A 65 -6.75 -11.51 -3.10
CA LYS A 65 -6.51 -12.89 -2.63
C LYS A 65 -7.01 -13.13 -1.21
N TYR A 66 -6.86 -12.15 -0.32
CA TYR A 66 -7.20 -12.25 1.10
C TYR A 66 -8.44 -11.45 1.50
N ASN A 67 -9.17 -10.91 0.53
CA ASN A 67 -10.38 -10.10 0.73
C ASN A 67 -10.13 -8.95 1.73
N LEU A 68 -9.04 -8.22 1.54
CA LEU A 68 -8.68 -7.08 2.37
C LEU A 68 -9.38 -5.80 1.86
N PRO A 69 -9.76 -4.89 2.75
CA PRO A 69 -10.30 -3.61 2.31
C PRO A 69 -9.21 -2.75 1.64
N ALA A 70 -9.58 -2.04 0.57
CA ALA A 70 -8.76 -1.02 -0.04
C ALA A 70 -9.14 0.35 0.53
N ILE A 71 -8.23 0.98 1.28
CA ILE A 71 -8.46 2.29 1.91
C ILE A 71 -7.68 3.34 1.11
N ASP A 72 -8.39 4.10 0.29
CA ASP A 72 -7.80 5.20 -0.48
C ASP A 72 -7.61 6.43 0.41
N ILE A 73 -6.34 6.73 0.70
CA ILE A 73 -5.97 7.85 1.57
C ILE A 73 -5.67 9.14 0.83
N PHE A 74 -5.81 9.17 -0.51
CA PHE A 74 -5.52 10.36 -1.31
C PHE A 74 -6.76 10.96 -1.97
N ASN A 75 -6.85 12.27 -1.95
CA ASN A 75 -7.68 13.07 -2.83
C ASN A 75 -7.05 13.15 -4.23
N ASP A 76 -7.81 13.55 -5.24
CA ASP A 76 -7.33 13.64 -6.62
C ASP A 76 -6.21 14.68 -6.81
N ASN A 77 -6.12 15.67 -5.93
CA ASN A 77 -5.07 16.68 -5.92
C ASN A 77 -3.80 16.27 -5.16
N GLY A 78 -3.73 15.04 -4.65
CA GLY A 78 -2.57 14.51 -3.92
C GLY A 78 -2.48 14.91 -2.45
N THR A 79 -3.52 15.56 -1.91
CA THR A 79 -3.65 15.75 -0.45
C THR A 79 -4.25 14.52 0.21
N LEU A 80 -4.11 14.40 1.53
CA LEU A 80 -4.70 13.29 2.26
C LEU A 80 -6.22 13.46 2.39
N SER A 81 -6.94 12.36 2.17
CA SER A 81 -8.39 12.27 2.31
C SER A 81 -8.80 12.02 3.77
N GLU A 82 -10.09 12.12 4.07
CA GLU A 82 -10.63 11.78 5.38
C GLU A 82 -10.37 10.32 5.79
N ALA A 83 -10.27 9.41 4.81
CA ALA A 83 -9.96 8.00 5.05
C ALA A 83 -8.56 7.76 5.63
N ALA A 84 -7.65 8.71 5.49
CA ALA A 84 -6.33 8.67 6.10
C ALA A 84 -6.38 8.72 7.65
N GLY A 85 -7.42 9.36 8.21
CA GLY A 85 -7.62 9.52 9.65
C GLY A 85 -6.71 10.54 10.33
N LEU A 86 -5.55 10.86 9.73
CA LEU A 86 -4.58 11.85 10.18
C LEU A 86 -4.13 12.71 9.01
N TYR A 87 -3.69 13.93 9.29
CA TYR A 87 -3.15 14.89 8.30
C TYR A 87 -4.09 15.20 7.13
N VAL A 88 -5.40 15.12 7.37
CA VAL A 88 -6.42 15.36 6.35
C VAL A 88 -6.24 16.74 5.72
N GLY A 89 -6.21 16.78 4.38
CA GLY A 89 -6.00 18.00 3.60
C GLY A 89 -4.54 18.42 3.42
N MET A 90 -3.58 17.79 4.13
CA MET A 90 -2.15 18.08 3.93
C MET A 90 -1.63 17.45 2.63
N ASP A 91 -0.63 18.09 2.02
CA ASP A 91 0.06 17.52 0.88
C ASP A 91 0.86 16.26 1.27
N ARG A 92 0.88 15.28 0.39
CA ARG A 92 1.52 13.97 0.64
C ARG A 92 3.02 14.06 0.92
N PHE A 93 3.71 15.05 0.39
CA PHE A 93 5.14 15.24 0.64
C PHE A 93 5.39 15.83 2.02
N ASP A 94 4.58 16.82 2.42
CA ASP A 94 4.64 17.41 3.76
C ASP A 94 4.31 16.36 4.84
N VAL A 95 3.35 15.48 4.55
CA VAL A 95 2.99 14.38 5.45
C VAL A 95 4.13 13.41 5.66
N ARG A 96 4.94 13.12 4.64
CA ARG A 96 6.10 12.22 4.78
C ARG A 96 7.11 12.75 5.81
N GLU A 97 7.34 14.06 5.81
CA GLU A 97 8.22 14.69 6.80
C GLU A 97 7.59 14.76 8.19
N GLN A 98 6.28 15.04 8.26
CA GLN A 98 5.59 15.15 9.54
C GLN A 98 5.44 13.81 10.26
N ILE A 99 5.11 12.74 9.51
CA ILE A 99 4.92 11.41 10.10
C ILE A 99 6.22 10.83 10.68
N GLU A 100 7.37 11.17 10.11
CA GLU A 100 8.68 10.80 10.65
C GLU A 100 8.87 11.39 12.04
N LYS A 101 8.58 12.69 12.19
CA LYS A 101 8.68 13.41 13.50
C LYS A 101 7.72 12.82 14.53
N ASP A 102 6.49 12.51 14.10
CA ASP A 102 5.46 11.99 15.01
C ASP A 102 5.77 10.55 15.44
N LEU A 103 6.30 9.71 14.55
CA LEU A 103 6.79 8.37 14.91
C LEU A 103 7.99 8.43 15.84
N GLN A 104 8.90 9.39 15.63
CA GLN A 104 10.03 9.63 16.53
C GLN A 104 9.56 10.09 17.91
N GLY A 105 8.63 11.04 17.96
CA GLY A 105 8.03 11.53 19.20
C GLY A 105 7.28 10.45 19.98
N ALA A 106 6.68 9.49 19.28
CA ALA A 106 6.01 8.34 19.88
C ALA A 106 6.98 7.19 20.27
N GLY A 107 8.28 7.30 19.96
CA GLY A 107 9.26 6.25 20.22
C GLY A 107 9.07 5.01 19.35
N LEU A 108 8.45 5.18 18.17
CA LEU A 108 8.11 4.08 17.23
C LEU A 108 8.99 4.10 15.96
N LEU A 109 9.86 5.10 15.82
CA LEU A 109 10.80 5.18 14.71
C LEU A 109 12.09 4.45 15.09
N GLU A 110 12.39 3.37 14.41
CA GLU A 110 13.62 2.61 14.64
C GLU A 110 14.79 3.19 13.82
N LYS A 111 14.56 3.46 12.52
CA LYS A 111 15.64 3.84 11.60
C LYS A 111 15.09 4.60 10.40
N VAL A 112 15.88 5.54 9.91
CA VAL A 112 15.69 6.19 8.59
C VAL A 112 16.92 5.91 7.75
N GLU A 113 16.72 5.40 6.54
CA GLU A 113 17.79 5.11 5.60
C GLU A 113 17.54 5.81 4.28
N ALA A 114 18.61 6.32 3.67
CA ALA A 114 18.54 6.81 2.31
C ALA A 114 18.30 5.66 1.34
N TYR A 115 17.25 5.75 0.55
CA TYR A 115 16.88 4.75 -0.43
C TYR A 115 16.59 5.40 -1.78
N THR A 116 17.10 4.81 -2.84
CA THR A 116 16.85 5.29 -4.21
C THR A 116 15.96 4.29 -4.94
N ASN A 117 14.82 4.75 -5.43
CA ASN A 117 13.89 3.96 -6.22
C ASN A 117 13.49 4.70 -7.51
N LYS A 118 12.86 3.96 -8.42
CA LYS A 118 12.28 4.54 -9.63
C LYS A 118 10.85 4.99 -9.33
N VAL A 119 10.58 6.28 -9.51
CA VAL A 119 9.26 6.87 -9.37
C VAL A 119 8.74 7.26 -10.74
N GLY A 120 7.48 6.94 -11.04
CA GLY A 120 6.81 7.39 -12.25
C GLY A 120 6.47 8.89 -12.18
N PHE A 121 6.62 9.57 -13.31
CA PHE A 121 6.22 10.97 -13.46
C PHE A 121 5.22 11.12 -14.61
N SER A 122 4.29 12.04 -14.44
CA SER A 122 3.37 12.42 -15.51
C SER A 122 4.13 13.13 -16.62
N GLU A 123 4.05 12.64 -17.86
CA GLU A 123 4.70 13.26 -19.02
C GLU A 123 4.21 14.69 -19.29
N ARG A 124 2.95 15.00 -18.93
CA ARG A 124 2.36 16.31 -19.20
C ARG A 124 2.70 17.35 -18.14
N THR A 125 2.77 16.96 -16.88
CA THR A 125 2.89 17.89 -15.74
C THR A 125 4.20 17.75 -14.98
N ASN A 126 4.99 16.73 -15.28
CA ASN A 126 6.25 16.40 -14.58
C ASN A 126 6.04 16.27 -13.05
N VAL A 127 4.86 15.81 -12.63
CA VAL A 127 4.53 15.55 -11.23
C VAL A 127 4.69 14.05 -10.95
N ALA A 128 5.26 13.71 -9.80
CA ALA A 128 5.31 12.32 -9.33
C ALA A 128 3.90 11.74 -9.19
N ILE A 129 3.67 10.58 -9.80
CA ILE A 129 2.39 9.87 -9.73
C ILE A 129 2.38 8.93 -8.52
N GLU A 130 1.21 8.84 -7.88
CA GLU A 130 0.93 7.85 -6.85
C GLU A 130 -0.05 6.82 -7.41
N PRO A 131 0.16 5.52 -7.18
CA PRO A 131 -0.85 4.51 -7.52
C PRO A 131 -2.14 4.79 -6.75
N LYS A 132 -3.25 4.75 -7.47
CA LYS A 132 -4.59 5.01 -6.92
C LYS A 132 -5.63 4.22 -7.70
N LEU A 133 -6.59 3.63 -7.00
CA LEU A 133 -7.74 3.01 -7.64
C LEU A 133 -8.66 4.09 -8.20
N SER A 134 -9.11 3.92 -9.45
CA SER A 134 -10.06 4.81 -10.09
C SER A 134 -11.07 4.03 -10.93
N MET A 135 -12.29 4.55 -11.01
CA MET A 135 -13.29 3.98 -11.90
C MET A 135 -12.96 4.35 -13.34
N GLN A 136 -12.79 3.33 -14.19
CA GLN A 136 -12.48 3.49 -15.59
C GLN A 136 -13.52 2.77 -16.45
N TRP A 137 -13.83 3.34 -17.60
CA TRP A 137 -14.64 2.69 -18.60
C TRP A 137 -13.76 1.75 -19.44
N PHE A 138 -14.14 0.47 -19.48
CA PHE A 138 -13.52 -0.51 -20.36
C PHE A 138 -14.55 -1.13 -21.29
N LEU A 139 -14.23 -1.16 -22.58
CA LEU A 139 -14.97 -1.95 -23.54
C LEU A 139 -14.34 -3.36 -23.60
N LYS A 140 -15.13 -4.39 -23.30
CA LYS A 140 -14.68 -5.79 -23.37
C LYS A 140 -14.54 -6.18 -24.85
N MET A 141 -13.33 -5.98 -25.40
CA MET A 141 -13.06 -6.09 -26.84
C MET A 141 -13.00 -7.52 -27.35
N GLN A 142 -12.77 -8.55 -26.52
CA GLN A 142 -12.54 -9.92 -26.95
C GLN A 142 -13.66 -10.44 -27.87
N HIS A 143 -14.91 -10.24 -27.49
CA HIS A 143 -16.06 -10.67 -28.28
C HIS A 143 -16.09 -10.01 -29.68
N PHE A 144 -15.79 -8.73 -29.77
CA PHE A 144 -15.76 -8.00 -31.03
C PHE A 144 -14.57 -8.43 -31.90
N ALA A 145 -13.42 -8.68 -31.30
CA ALA A 145 -12.25 -9.18 -32.00
C ALA A 145 -12.49 -10.58 -32.57
N ASP A 146 -13.13 -11.47 -31.82
CA ASP A 146 -13.47 -12.81 -32.26
C ASP A 146 -14.45 -12.83 -33.47
N MET A 147 -15.31 -11.80 -33.57
CA MET A 147 -16.21 -11.64 -34.72
C MET A 147 -15.54 -10.99 -35.93
N ALA A 148 -14.54 -10.13 -35.71
CA ALA A 148 -13.91 -9.35 -36.79
C ALA A 148 -12.70 -10.04 -37.39
N LEU A 149 -12.02 -10.89 -36.65
CA LEU A 149 -10.84 -11.62 -37.12
C LEU A 149 -11.26 -13.00 -37.66
N PRO A 150 -11.14 -13.25 -38.98
CA PRO A 150 -11.38 -14.58 -39.51
C PRO A 150 -10.34 -15.56 -38.95
N ARG A 151 -10.80 -16.74 -38.55
CA ARG A 151 -9.94 -17.86 -38.14
C ARG A 151 -9.21 -18.47 -39.31
#